data_179a7793b0741d14e8e4223db2c72f0d
#
_entry.id   179a7793b0741d14e8e4223db2c72f0d
#
_cell.length_a   1.000
_cell.length_b   1.000
_cell.length_c   1.000
_cell.angle_alpha   90.00
_cell.angle_beta   90.00
_cell.angle_gamma   90.00
#
_symmetry.space_group_name_H-M   'P 1'
#
loop_
_entity.id
_entity.type
_entity.pdbx_description
1 polymer ?
#
loop_
_entity_poly.entity_id
_entity_poly.type
_entity_poly.pdbx_seq_one_letter_code
_entity_poly.pdbx_strand_id
1 'polypeptide(L)'
;MICFHNGRRLSKWRTAKAFISRACGYLCHSRTVAARDGDGWVQCDCGNKHWGLHGAAGLLLVRDSMVLLQHRAPWVHNGDTWGIPGGARDSHEDVIAGALREAVEETGLDPSLVTPVVIHEDNHGNWKYDTVIASAAADLIAHEVNDESHEVRWVEVEEISELTLHPSFAASWPKVKELVLKLIGQSL
;
A
#
# COMPACT_ATOMS: atom_id res chain seq x y z
N MET A 1 20.27 4.89 -15.31
CA MET A 1 20.89 3.57 -15.54
C MET A 1 21.79 3.69 -16.74
N ILE A 2 23.10 3.63 -16.53
CA ILE A 2 24.12 3.85 -17.58
C ILE A 2 24.48 2.47 -18.14
N CYS A 3 24.13 2.22 -19.39
CA CYS A 3 24.60 1.03 -20.11
C CYS A 3 26.00 1.30 -20.67
N PHE A 4 26.99 0.56 -20.17
CA PHE A 4 28.30 0.50 -20.82
C PHE A 4 28.27 -0.55 -21.91
N HIS A 5 28.64 -0.16 -23.12
CA HIS A 5 29.06 -1.10 -24.15
C HIS A 5 30.41 -0.64 -24.77
N ASN A 6 31.31 -1.60 -24.81
CA ASN A 6 32.68 -1.62 -25.28
C ASN A 6 33.11 -0.55 -26.28
N GLY A 7 34.25 0.08 -25.93
CA GLY A 7 34.90 1.08 -26.73
C GLY A 7 35.40 0.59 -28.07
N ARG A 8 35.10 1.39 -29.07
CA ARG A 8 35.99 1.73 -30.21
C ARG A 8 35.46 3.01 -30.85
N ARG A 9 36.31 4.05 -30.87
CA ARG A 9 36.12 5.26 -31.68
C ARG A 9 36.21 4.88 -33.14
N LEU A 10 35.23 5.29 -33.93
CA LEU A 10 35.39 5.49 -35.38
C LEU A 10 34.77 6.83 -35.78
N SER A 11 35.54 7.55 -36.55
CA SER A 11 35.35 8.90 -37.05
C SER A 11 34.43 8.96 -38.26
N LYS A 12 33.63 10.04 -38.31
CA LYS A 12 33.23 10.87 -39.47
C LYS A 12 32.55 10.28 -40.72
N TRP A 13 31.36 10.88 -40.96
CA TRP A 13 30.78 11.36 -42.24
C TRP A 13 29.95 10.41 -43.11
N ARG A 14 28.71 10.84 -43.32
CA ARG A 14 27.88 11.06 -44.53
C ARG A 14 26.61 10.24 -44.69
N THR A 15 25.53 11.06 -44.77
CA THR A 15 24.31 10.94 -45.62
C THR A 15 23.42 9.71 -45.56
N ALA A 16 22.23 10.00 -45.07
CA ALA A 16 20.89 9.51 -45.42
C ALA A 16 20.76 8.29 -46.34
N LYS A 17 20.09 7.26 -45.85
CA LYS A 17 18.99 6.54 -46.51
C LYS A 17 18.22 5.70 -45.50
N ALA A 18 16.92 5.86 -45.57
CA ALA A 18 15.96 5.14 -44.73
C ALA A 18 16.09 3.62 -44.92
N PHE A 19 16.30 2.90 -43.81
CA PHE A 19 16.04 1.47 -43.74
C PHE A 19 15.10 1.24 -42.57
N ILE A 20 13.89 0.79 -42.91
CA ILE A 20 12.89 0.32 -41.96
C ILE A 20 13.42 -0.97 -41.32
N SER A 21 13.98 -0.85 -40.12
CA SER A 21 14.30 -1.99 -39.27
C SER A 21 13.15 -2.20 -38.34
N ARG A 22 12.47 -3.34 -38.40
CA ARG A 22 11.50 -3.81 -37.43
C ARG A 22 12.22 -3.97 -36.11
N ALA A 23 12.14 -2.94 -35.25
CA ALA A 23 12.53 -3.04 -33.86
C ALA A 23 11.38 -3.68 -33.09
N CYS A 24 11.69 -4.79 -32.46
CA CYS A 24 10.88 -5.52 -31.51
C CYS A 24 10.35 -4.56 -30.43
N GLY A 25 9.04 -4.25 -30.49
CA GLY A 25 8.39 -3.37 -29.55
C GLY A 25 8.14 -4.08 -28.23
N TYR A 26 9.09 -4.02 -27.31
CA TYR A 26 8.76 -4.12 -25.89
C TYR A 26 8.13 -2.78 -25.49
N LEU A 27 6.81 -2.71 -25.55
CA LEU A 27 6.02 -1.67 -24.90
C LEU A 27 6.24 -1.83 -23.39
N CYS A 28 7.22 -1.09 -22.87
CA CYS A 28 7.28 -0.80 -21.46
C CYS A 28 6.04 0.06 -21.13
N HIS A 29 4.96 -0.58 -20.70
CA HIS A 29 3.83 0.12 -20.13
C HIS A 29 4.25 0.60 -18.72
N SER A 30 4.92 1.74 -18.66
CA SER A 30 4.87 2.52 -17.45
C SER A 30 3.42 2.96 -17.31
N ARG A 31 2.64 2.27 -16.47
CA ARG A 31 1.39 2.80 -15.97
C ARG A 31 1.76 4.05 -15.15
N THR A 32 1.71 5.21 -15.76
CA THR A 32 1.55 6.45 -15.03
C THR A 32 0.17 6.35 -14.37
N VAL A 33 0.15 5.97 -13.11
CA VAL A 33 -1.05 6.13 -12.29
C VAL A 33 -1.34 7.62 -12.31
N ALA A 34 -2.50 8.02 -12.80
CA ALA A 34 -2.91 9.41 -12.76
C ALA A 34 -2.92 9.84 -11.29
N ALA A 35 -2.31 10.97 -10.97
CA ALA A 35 -2.35 11.54 -9.63
C ALA A 35 -3.82 11.67 -9.22
N ARG A 36 -4.17 11.13 -8.05
CA ARG A 36 -5.50 11.23 -7.46
C ARG A 36 -5.64 12.58 -6.78
N ASP A 37 -6.87 13.02 -6.55
CA ASP A 37 -7.11 14.33 -5.90
C ASP A 37 -6.76 14.31 -4.40
N GLY A 38 -6.61 13.13 -3.81
CA GLY A 38 -6.10 12.91 -2.46
C GLY A 38 -4.57 12.94 -2.35
N ASP A 39 -3.84 12.84 -3.47
CA ASP A 39 -2.38 12.74 -3.47
C ASP A 39 -1.73 14.07 -3.08
N GLY A 40 -1.05 14.07 -1.94
CA GLY A 40 -0.32 15.25 -1.48
C GLY A 40 0.07 15.20 -0.01
N TRP A 41 1.00 16.08 0.35
CA TRP A 41 1.49 16.22 1.72
C TRP A 41 0.74 17.33 2.47
N VAL A 42 0.26 17.03 3.66
CA VAL A 42 -0.35 17.99 4.59
C VAL A 42 0.62 18.29 5.71
N GLN A 43 0.87 19.59 5.98
CA GLN A 43 1.53 20.00 7.20
C GLN A 43 0.52 19.89 8.34
N CYS A 44 0.76 18.97 9.27
CA CYS A 44 -0.17 18.67 10.33
C CYS A 44 0.08 19.50 11.59
N ASP A 45 -0.98 19.76 12.36
CA ASP A 45 -0.92 20.42 13.66
C ASP A 45 -0.09 19.65 14.70
N CYS A 46 0.07 18.33 14.50
CA CYS A 46 0.99 17.51 15.30
C CYS A 46 2.49 17.78 15.07
N GLY A 47 2.82 18.68 14.14
CA GLY A 47 4.21 19.06 13.79
C GLY A 47 4.84 18.23 12.66
N ASN A 48 4.21 17.12 12.26
CA ASN A 48 4.69 16.25 11.20
C ASN A 48 4.03 16.56 9.84
N LYS A 49 4.55 15.96 8.77
CA LYS A 49 3.88 15.91 7.47
C LYS A 49 3.24 14.55 7.29
N HIS A 50 2.01 14.54 6.80
CA HIS A 50 1.28 13.33 6.49
C HIS A 50 0.87 13.30 5.02
N TRP A 51 0.84 12.11 4.44
CA TRP A 51 0.38 11.89 3.08
C TRP A 51 -1.14 11.71 3.04
N GLY A 52 -1.80 12.39 2.10
CA GLY A 52 -3.23 12.37 1.89
C GLY A 52 -3.89 13.72 2.23
N LEU A 53 -4.30 14.48 1.18
CA LEU A 53 -4.94 15.80 1.35
C LEU A 53 -6.25 15.73 2.11
N HIS A 54 -6.97 14.62 2.01
CA HIS A 54 -8.27 14.37 2.65
C HIS A 54 -8.18 13.32 3.77
N GLY A 55 -6.96 13.15 4.37
CA GLY A 55 -6.64 12.07 5.28
C GLY A 55 -6.23 10.80 4.53
N ALA A 56 -5.98 9.73 5.29
CA ALA A 56 -5.61 8.42 4.74
C ALA A 56 -6.42 7.32 5.42
N ALA A 57 -6.54 6.17 4.77
CA ALA A 57 -7.21 5.00 5.32
C ALA A 57 -6.47 3.72 4.96
N GLY A 58 -6.48 2.74 5.87
CA GLY A 58 -5.93 1.42 5.63
C GLY A 58 -6.89 0.33 6.06
N LEU A 59 -6.77 -0.83 5.43
CA LEU A 59 -7.59 -2.01 5.68
C LEU A 59 -6.83 -3.04 6.52
N LEU A 60 -7.30 -3.29 7.74
CA LEU A 60 -6.80 -4.36 8.59
C LEU A 60 -7.76 -5.54 8.51
N LEU A 61 -7.36 -6.58 7.77
CA LEU A 61 -8.15 -7.79 7.60
C LEU A 61 -7.82 -8.82 8.66
N VAL A 62 -8.87 -9.36 9.29
CA VAL A 62 -8.79 -10.43 10.29
C VAL A 62 -9.42 -11.69 9.73
N ARG A 63 -8.72 -12.82 9.87
CA ARG A 63 -9.21 -14.16 9.59
C ARG A 63 -8.70 -15.12 10.66
N ASP A 64 -9.61 -15.74 11.40
CA ASP A 64 -9.27 -16.56 12.58
C ASP A 64 -8.45 -15.72 13.59
N SER A 65 -7.24 -16.17 13.94
CA SER A 65 -6.29 -15.45 14.78
C SER A 65 -5.25 -14.62 14.02
N MET A 66 -5.38 -14.51 12.69
CA MET A 66 -4.39 -13.89 11.82
C MET A 66 -4.86 -12.54 11.28
N VAL A 67 -3.88 -11.68 10.99
CA VAL A 67 -4.05 -10.39 10.30
C VAL A 67 -3.26 -10.39 9.01
N LEU A 68 -3.84 -9.85 7.93
CA LEU A 68 -3.14 -9.65 6.67
C LEU A 68 -2.23 -8.44 6.78
N LEU A 69 -0.94 -8.64 6.58
CA LEU A 69 0.08 -7.59 6.55
C LEU A 69 0.81 -7.54 5.22
N GLN A 70 1.29 -6.35 4.89
CA GLN A 70 2.11 -6.04 3.73
C GLN A 70 3.52 -5.68 4.19
N HIS A 71 4.53 -6.32 3.63
CA HIS A 71 5.93 -5.91 3.76
C HIS A 71 6.23 -4.88 2.67
N ARG A 72 6.52 -3.66 3.08
CA ARG A 72 6.79 -2.55 2.18
C ARG A 72 8.13 -2.73 1.48
N ALA A 73 8.17 -2.47 0.18
CA ALA A 73 9.40 -2.57 -0.60
C ALA A 73 10.50 -1.62 -0.07
N PRO A 74 11.79 -2.00 -0.13
CA PRO A 74 12.89 -1.21 0.45
C PRO A 74 13.04 0.21 -0.10
N TRP A 75 12.53 0.47 -1.31
CA TRP A 75 12.68 1.76 -2.00
C TRP A 75 11.52 2.74 -1.77
N VAL A 76 10.47 2.35 -1.07
CA VAL A 76 9.37 3.26 -0.70
C VAL A 76 9.65 3.95 0.63
N HIS A 77 8.88 4.99 0.94
CA HIS A 77 8.97 5.67 2.24
C HIS A 77 8.68 4.69 3.39
N ASN A 78 9.56 4.65 4.40
CA ASN A 78 9.55 3.64 5.46
C ASN A 78 9.55 2.20 4.90
N GLY A 79 10.35 1.94 3.87
CA GLY A 79 10.55 0.60 3.31
C GLY A 79 11.14 -0.39 4.32
N ASP A 80 11.12 -1.68 3.97
CA ASP A 80 11.53 -2.79 4.85
C ASP A 80 10.75 -2.87 6.17
N THR A 81 9.52 -2.33 6.21
CA THR A 81 8.63 -2.39 7.36
C THR A 81 7.31 -3.07 7.03
N TRP A 82 6.68 -3.65 8.05
CA TRP A 82 5.39 -4.28 7.96
C TRP A 82 4.27 -3.30 8.34
N GLY A 83 3.20 -3.29 7.56
CA GLY A 83 2.02 -2.48 7.80
C GLY A 83 0.78 -3.12 7.21
N ILE A 84 -0.33 -2.40 7.26
CA ILE A 84 -1.56 -2.77 6.57
C ILE A 84 -1.60 -2.08 5.20
N PRO A 85 -2.24 -2.66 4.18
CA PRO A 85 -2.48 -1.98 2.93
C PRO A 85 -3.31 -0.71 3.15
N GLY A 86 -2.96 0.38 2.47
CA GLY A 86 -3.66 1.65 2.63
C GLY A 86 -2.90 2.86 2.09
N GLY A 87 -3.62 3.96 1.90
CA GLY A 87 -3.07 5.19 1.32
C GLY A 87 -4.00 6.40 1.46
N ALA A 88 -3.78 7.41 0.62
CA ALA A 88 -4.55 8.64 0.61
C ALA A 88 -5.99 8.41 0.17
N ARG A 89 -6.95 9.06 0.85
CA ARG A 89 -8.35 9.08 0.41
C ARG A 89 -8.57 10.19 -0.60
N ASP A 90 -9.37 9.91 -1.63
CA ASP A 90 -9.87 10.93 -2.53
C ASP A 90 -11.01 11.73 -1.87
N SER A 91 -11.27 12.95 -2.34
CA SER A 91 -12.25 13.88 -1.74
C SER A 91 -13.68 13.33 -1.70
N HIS A 92 -14.01 12.44 -2.63
CA HIS A 92 -15.34 11.84 -2.77
C HIS A 92 -15.49 10.49 -2.06
N GLU A 93 -14.42 9.94 -1.48
CA GLU A 93 -14.43 8.64 -0.81
C GLU A 93 -14.78 8.77 0.67
N ASP A 94 -15.61 7.87 1.16
CA ASP A 94 -15.67 7.59 2.58
C ASP A 94 -14.47 6.74 3.03
N VAL A 95 -14.33 6.56 4.33
CA VAL A 95 -13.20 5.83 4.93
C VAL A 95 -13.12 4.38 4.44
N ILE A 96 -14.26 3.69 4.35
CA ILE A 96 -14.32 2.28 3.97
C ILE A 96 -14.00 2.13 2.48
N ALA A 97 -14.55 3.01 1.63
CA ALA A 97 -14.29 2.98 0.19
C ALA A 97 -12.80 3.20 -0.11
N GLY A 98 -12.17 4.20 0.54
CA GLY A 98 -10.75 4.48 0.38
C GLY A 98 -9.86 3.30 0.84
N ALA A 99 -10.12 2.75 2.02
CA ALA A 99 -9.37 1.61 2.54
C ALA A 99 -9.49 0.35 1.66
N LEU A 100 -10.71 0.05 1.18
CA LEU A 100 -10.93 -1.08 0.27
C LEU A 100 -10.24 -0.89 -1.08
N ARG A 101 -10.33 0.32 -1.67
CA ARG A 101 -9.67 0.62 -2.94
C ARG A 101 -8.18 0.42 -2.85
N GLU A 102 -7.51 1.00 -1.85
CA GLU A 102 -6.07 0.85 -1.63
C GLU A 102 -5.70 -0.63 -1.45
N ALA A 103 -6.46 -1.36 -0.63
CA ALA A 103 -6.19 -2.77 -0.42
C ALA A 103 -6.33 -3.60 -1.71
N VAL A 104 -7.31 -3.32 -2.57
CA VAL A 104 -7.46 -3.96 -3.88
C VAL A 104 -6.27 -3.62 -4.79
N GLU A 105 -5.85 -2.35 -4.84
CA GLU A 105 -4.74 -1.87 -5.67
C GLU A 105 -3.40 -2.48 -5.25
N GLU A 106 -3.19 -2.71 -3.96
CA GLU A 106 -1.93 -3.23 -3.41
C GLU A 106 -1.89 -4.76 -3.30
N THR A 107 -3.04 -5.41 -3.06
CA THR A 107 -3.05 -6.85 -2.74
C THR A 107 -3.94 -7.70 -3.66
N GLY A 108 -4.66 -7.09 -4.61
CA GLY A 108 -5.50 -7.80 -5.56
C GLY A 108 -6.67 -8.57 -4.95
N LEU A 109 -7.00 -8.32 -3.67
CA LEU A 109 -8.09 -9.01 -2.99
C LEU A 109 -9.46 -8.72 -3.63
N ASP A 110 -10.40 -9.64 -3.48
CA ASP A 110 -11.81 -9.43 -3.85
C ASP A 110 -12.54 -8.71 -2.69
N PRO A 111 -12.95 -7.44 -2.85
CA PRO A 111 -13.62 -6.69 -1.80
C PRO A 111 -14.99 -7.28 -1.41
N SER A 112 -15.62 -8.14 -2.23
CA SER A 112 -16.85 -8.82 -1.89
C SER A 112 -16.69 -9.87 -0.78
N LEU A 113 -15.44 -10.29 -0.50
CA LEU A 113 -15.06 -11.22 0.56
C LEU A 113 -14.63 -10.52 1.85
N VAL A 114 -14.84 -9.20 1.94
CA VAL A 114 -14.47 -8.35 3.08
C VAL A 114 -15.71 -7.78 3.75
N THR A 115 -15.81 -7.95 5.07
CA THR A 115 -16.90 -7.38 5.89
C THR A 115 -16.31 -6.38 6.89
N PRO A 116 -16.43 -5.06 6.66
CA PRO A 116 -16.02 -4.04 7.62
C PRO A 116 -16.80 -4.17 8.95
N VAL A 117 -16.09 -4.05 10.08
CA VAL A 117 -16.67 -4.23 11.43
C VAL A 117 -16.56 -2.97 12.28
N VAL A 118 -15.37 -2.37 12.34
CA VAL A 118 -15.12 -1.18 13.16
C VAL A 118 -14.03 -0.32 12.55
N ILE A 119 -14.07 0.99 12.81
CA ILE A 119 -13.06 1.94 12.39
C ILE A 119 -12.33 2.45 13.63
N HIS A 120 -11.00 2.41 13.61
CA HIS A 120 -10.15 3.11 14.57
C HIS A 120 -9.60 4.38 13.92
N GLU A 121 -9.95 5.53 14.50
CA GLU A 121 -9.45 6.83 14.05
C GLU A 121 -8.20 7.22 14.85
N ASP A 122 -7.11 7.51 14.15
CA ASP A 122 -5.91 8.16 14.69
C ASP A 122 -5.93 9.62 14.27
N ASN A 123 -6.37 10.50 15.19
CA ASN A 123 -6.63 11.90 14.92
C ASN A 123 -5.44 12.77 15.31
N HIS A 124 -4.87 13.47 14.34
CA HIS A 124 -3.74 14.38 14.50
C HIS A 124 -4.12 15.88 14.44
N GLY A 125 -5.42 16.19 14.53
CA GLY A 125 -5.94 17.56 14.42
C GLY A 125 -6.53 17.83 13.04
N ASN A 126 -5.75 18.49 12.17
CA ASN A 126 -6.19 18.80 10.80
C ASN A 126 -5.96 17.65 9.79
N TRP A 127 -5.47 16.51 10.25
CA TRP A 127 -5.28 15.29 9.46
C TRP A 127 -5.59 14.06 10.33
N LYS A 128 -6.03 12.98 9.69
CA LYS A 128 -6.29 11.72 10.36
C LYS A 128 -5.98 10.51 9.50
N TYR A 129 -5.66 9.41 10.17
CA TYR A 129 -5.58 8.08 9.60
C TYR A 129 -6.67 7.20 10.17
N ASP A 130 -7.45 6.58 9.30
CA ASP A 130 -8.54 5.69 9.69
C ASP A 130 -8.15 4.23 9.38
N THR A 131 -8.08 3.37 10.40
CA THR A 131 -7.90 1.93 10.24
C THR A 131 -9.25 1.25 10.20
N VAL A 132 -9.64 0.73 9.04
CA VAL A 132 -10.85 -0.10 8.88
C VAL A 132 -10.50 -1.52 9.26
N ILE A 133 -11.04 -2.01 10.38
CA ILE A 133 -10.90 -3.39 10.83
C ILE A 133 -12.06 -4.18 10.23
N ALA A 134 -11.75 -5.27 9.53
CA ALA A 134 -12.71 -6.05 8.77
C ALA A 134 -12.45 -7.55 8.91
N SER A 135 -13.51 -8.36 8.85
CA SER A 135 -13.41 -9.81 8.71
C SER A 135 -13.19 -10.19 7.26
N ALA A 136 -12.30 -11.14 6.99
CA ALA A 136 -12.10 -11.73 5.68
C ALA A 136 -12.79 -13.10 5.61
N ALA A 137 -13.42 -13.41 4.46
CA ALA A 137 -13.89 -14.74 4.18
C ALA A 137 -12.72 -15.75 4.11
N ALA A 138 -12.98 -17.01 4.41
CA ALA A 138 -11.94 -18.05 4.49
C ALA A 138 -11.21 -18.27 3.16
N ASP A 139 -11.87 -18.06 2.04
CA ASP A 139 -11.37 -18.22 0.68
C ASP A 139 -10.76 -16.94 0.08
N LEU A 140 -10.69 -15.83 0.85
CA LEU A 140 -10.04 -14.61 0.40
C LEU A 140 -8.56 -14.86 0.12
N ILE A 141 -8.14 -14.52 -1.10
CA ILE A 141 -6.76 -14.56 -1.55
C ILE A 141 -6.24 -13.13 -1.68
N ALA A 142 -5.02 -12.89 -1.21
CA ALA A 142 -4.30 -11.64 -1.37
C ALA A 142 -2.84 -11.94 -1.71
N HIS A 143 -2.26 -11.12 -2.56
CA HIS A 143 -0.86 -11.22 -3.01
C HIS A 143 -0.36 -9.84 -3.42
N GLU A 144 0.93 -9.66 -3.56
CA GLU A 144 1.52 -8.43 -4.06
C GLU A 144 1.12 -8.19 -5.53
N VAL A 145 0.62 -6.99 -5.82
CA VAL A 145 0.15 -6.61 -7.18
C VAL A 145 1.04 -5.53 -7.79
N ASN A 146 1.72 -4.74 -6.97
CA ASN A 146 2.53 -3.62 -7.41
C ASN A 146 3.94 -3.67 -6.80
N ASP A 147 4.83 -2.80 -7.31
CA ASP A 147 6.24 -2.75 -6.87
C ASP A 147 6.43 -2.09 -5.49
N GLU A 148 5.36 -1.64 -4.83
CA GLU A 148 5.41 -1.02 -3.50
C GLU A 148 5.39 -2.06 -2.38
N SER A 149 4.96 -3.28 -2.70
CA SER A 149 4.91 -4.43 -1.79
C SER A 149 5.98 -5.45 -2.16
N HIS A 150 6.73 -5.91 -1.16
CA HIS A 150 7.68 -7.01 -1.30
C HIS A 150 7.03 -8.36 -0.98
N GLU A 151 6.09 -8.37 -0.04
CA GLU A 151 5.37 -9.55 0.42
C GLU A 151 4.02 -9.15 1.01
N VAL A 152 3.01 -10.00 0.84
CA VAL A 152 1.71 -9.92 1.52
C VAL A 152 1.45 -11.27 2.17
N ARG A 153 1.22 -11.28 3.50
CA ARG A 153 0.97 -12.54 4.23
C ARG A 153 0.05 -12.37 5.43
N TRP A 154 -0.55 -13.47 5.83
CA TRP A 154 -1.27 -13.61 7.08
C TRP A 154 -0.28 -13.86 8.22
N VAL A 155 -0.40 -13.10 9.30
CA VAL A 155 0.48 -13.14 10.48
C VAL A 155 -0.39 -13.33 11.72
N GLU A 156 0.02 -14.22 12.62
CA GLU A 156 -0.64 -14.41 13.91
C GLU A 156 -0.62 -13.09 14.73
N VAL A 157 -1.75 -12.74 15.32
CA VAL A 157 -1.90 -11.47 16.08
C VAL A 157 -0.82 -11.33 17.17
N GLU A 158 -0.42 -12.42 17.79
CA GLU A 158 0.59 -12.40 18.85
C GLU A 158 2.00 -12.16 18.34
N GLU A 159 2.29 -12.50 17.07
CA GLU A 159 3.62 -12.35 16.45
C GLU A 159 3.83 -10.95 15.84
N ILE A 160 2.77 -10.18 15.61
CA ILE A 160 2.85 -8.87 14.92
C ILE A 160 3.83 -7.92 15.61
N SER A 161 3.85 -7.90 16.93
CA SER A 161 4.73 -7.02 17.72
C SER A 161 6.22 -7.38 17.60
N GLU A 162 6.55 -8.54 17.08
CA GLU A 162 7.93 -9.01 16.85
C GLU A 162 8.49 -8.55 15.50
N LEU A 163 7.60 -8.08 14.60
CA LEU A 163 7.98 -7.58 13.29
C LEU A 163 8.50 -6.15 13.35
N THR A 164 9.32 -5.78 12.38
CA THR A 164 9.70 -4.37 12.15
C THR A 164 8.49 -3.64 11.54
N LEU A 165 7.64 -3.07 12.38
CA LEU A 165 6.42 -2.40 11.94
C LEU A 165 6.72 -1.00 11.36
N HIS A 166 5.87 -0.57 10.40
CA HIS A 166 5.81 0.83 9.98
C HIS A 166 5.58 1.72 11.22
N PRO A 167 6.32 2.84 11.39
CA PRO A 167 6.29 3.62 12.63
C PRO A 167 4.87 4.02 13.08
N SER A 168 4.02 4.48 12.16
CA SER A 168 2.65 4.86 12.48
C SER A 168 1.80 3.65 12.88
N PHE A 169 1.99 2.50 12.22
CA PHE A 169 1.29 1.27 12.57
C PHE A 169 1.75 0.73 13.94
N ALA A 170 3.05 0.78 14.23
CA ALA A 170 3.57 0.44 15.54
C ALA A 170 2.96 1.28 16.67
N ALA A 171 2.75 2.58 16.42
CA ALA A 171 2.15 3.50 17.41
C ALA A 171 0.66 3.20 17.65
N SER A 172 -0.10 2.85 16.62
CA SER A 172 -1.55 2.54 16.73
C SER A 172 -1.83 1.10 17.14
N TRP A 173 -0.90 0.16 16.85
CA TRP A 173 -1.11 -1.29 17.04
C TRP A 173 -1.61 -1.69 18.43
N PRO A 174 -1.13 -1.15 19.55
CA PRO A 174 -1.65 -1.54 20.88
C PRO A 174 -3.16 -1.36 21.02
N LYS A 175 -3.71 -0.25 20.50
CA LYS A 175 -5.16 0.05 20.53
C LYS A 175 -5.92 -0.79 19.51
N VAL A 176 -5.35 -0.92 18.30
CA VAL A 176 -5.93 -1.71 17.21
C VAL A 176 -5.99 -3.19 17.58
N LYS A 177 -4.94 -3.73 18.24
CA LYS A 177 -4.90 -5.12 18.74
C LYS A 177 -6.06 -5.43 19.67
N GLU A 178 -6.43 -4.50 20.57
CA GLU A 178 -7.58 -4.69 21.47
C GLU A 178 -8.90 -4.87 20.69
N LEU A 179 -9.08 -4.13 19.60
CA LEU A 179 -10.27 -4.24 18.74
C LEU A 179 -10.25 -5.56 17.95
N VAL A 180 -9.09 -5.96 17.45
CA VAL A 180 -8.89 -7.24 16.74
C VAL A 180 -9.22 -8.41 17.67
N LEU A 181 -8.70 -8.42 18.90
CA LEU A 181 -8.97 -9.49 19.87
C LEU A 181 -10.44 -9.57 20.25
N LYS A 182 -11.15 -8.43 20.34
CA LYS A 182 -12.60 -8.41 20.56
C LYS A 182 -13.34 -9.03 19.38
N LEU A 183 -12.92 -8.74 18.14
CA LEU A 183 -13.52 -9.33 16.94
C LEU A 183 -13.33 -10.84 16.91
N ILE A 184 -12.12 -11.34 17.17
CA ILE A 184 -11.81 -12.78 17.24
C ILE A 184 -12.65 -13.45 18.33
N GLY A 185 -12.74 -12.86 19.52
CA GLY A 185 -13.53 -13.41 20.64
C GLY A 185 -15.05 -13.43 20.43
N GLN A 186 -15.58 -12.67 19.46
CA GLN A 186 -17.00 -12.69 19.08
C GLN A 186 -17.31 -13.74 18.00
N SER A 187 -16.29 -14.28 17.34
CA SER A 187 -16.41 -15.26 16.27
C SER A 187 -16.34 -16.71 16.77
N LEU A 188 -16.07 -16.90 18.07
CA LEU A 188 -16.06 -18.18 18.79
C LEU A 188 -17.38 -18.40 19.55
#